data_c076b6289b5d390b658ee50c1f730a1f
#
_entry.id   c076b6289b5d390b658ee50c1f730a1f
#
_cell.length_a   1.000
_cell.length_b   1.000
_cell.length_c   1.000
_cell.angle_alpha   90.00
_cell.angle_beta   90.00
_cell.angle_gamma   90.00
#
_symmetry.space_group_name_H-M   'P 1'
#
loop_
_entity.id
_entity.type
_entity.pdbx_description
1 polymer ?
#
loop_
_entity_poly.entity_id
_entity_poly.type
_entity_poly.pdbx_seq_one_letter_code
_entity_poly.pdbx_strand_id
1 'polypeptide(L)'
;MIRTGAAINASMYQEDYRTSVSLMRTRDHVNQRRVSKDRSVLAFDPLARGAAPVRIIDRDCDDLESAAKAYGTLVQSIRLVSCERKNVWTPSPRRFSTAAIGVDGRGRILFIHARTPWPVYELVNALLALPIDLRQAMYVEGGPEAQLFVRGGGREHEWVGGFEHIPRADNRDAWPVPNVVAAVRRR
;
A
#
# COMPACT_ATOMS: atom_id res chain seq x y z
N MET A 1 -15.24 -21.31 2.37
CA MET A 1 -13.86 -21.68 1.93
C MET A 1 -13.20 -20.42 1.40
N ILE A 2 -12.18 -19.90 2.09
CA ILE A 2 -11.48 -18.67 1.69
C ILE A 2 -10.62 -18.99 0.47
N ARG A 3 -10.75 -18.18 -0.57
CA ARG A 3 -10.13 -18.37 -1.87
C ARG A 3 -8.65 -17.97 -1.86
N THR A 4 -7.91 -18.38 -2.89
CA THR A 4 -6.60 -17.82 -3.20
C THR A 4 -6.65 -16.29 -3.24
N GLY A 5 -5.80 -15.64 -2.49
CA GLY A 5 -5.77 -14.18 -2.39
C GLY A 5 -4.58 -13.69 -1.59
N ALA A 6 -4.43 -12.38 -1.56
CA ALA A 6 -3.46 -11.68 -0.74
C ALA A 6 -4.12 -10.45 -0.10
N ALA A 7 -3.64 -10.05 1.07
CA ALA A 7 -4.06 -8.83 1.76
C ALA A 7 -2.86 -8.12 2.35
N ILE A 8 -2.88 -6.79 2.30
CA ILE A 8 -1.85 -5.91 2.84
C ILE A 8 -2.53 -4.72 3.53
N ASN A 9 -1.83 -4.02 4.41
CA ASN A 9 -2.32 -2.77 4.99
C ASN A 9 -2.87 -1.82 3.91
N ALA A 10 -3.93 -1.10 4.21
CA ALA A 10 -4.49 -0.12 3.28
C ALA A 10 -3.79 1.25 3.41
N SER A 11 -3.64 1.75 4.63
CA SER A 11 -3.00 3.02 4.98
C SER A 11 -2.83 3.08 6.49
N MET A 12 -2.02 4.01 6.97
CA MET A 12 -1.91 4.32 8.40
C MET A 12 -3.27 4.77 8.97
N TYR A 13 -3.47 4.56 10.25
CA TYR A 13 -4.70 4.88 10.96
C TYR A 13 -4.46 5.80 12.16
N GLN A 14 -5.53 6.38 12.67
CA GLN A 14 -5.50 7.30 13.80
C GLN A 14 -5.51 6.54 15.15
N GLU A 15 -5.34 7.25 16.24
CA GLU A 15 -5.31 6.69 17.60
C GLU A 15 -6.59 5.96 18.00
N ASP A 16 -7.69 6.15 17.27
CA ASP A 16 -8.95 5.42 17.46
C ASP A 16 -8.90 3.97 16.94
N TYR A 17 -7.81 3.56 16.30
CA TYR A 17 -7.61 2.23 15.70
C TYR A 17 -8.69 1.84 14.68
N ARG A 18 -9.27 2.81 13.98
CA ARG A 18 -10.36 2.61 13.00
C ARG A 18 -10.24 3.53 11.80
N THR A 19 -10.04 4.82 12.06
CA THR A 19 -10.09 5.86 11.04
C THR A 19 -8.74 6.02 10.35
N SER A 20 -8.72 6.01 9.02
CA SER A 20 -7.52 6.32 8.25
C SER A 20 -7.03 7.75 8.52
N VAL A 21 -5.74 7.99 8.44
CA VAL A 21 -5.17 9.34 8.55
C VAL A 21 -5.47 10.21 7.32
N SER A 22 -5.79 9.58 6.17
CA SER A 22 -6.00 10.23 4.88
C SER A 22 -7.27 9.71 4.21
N LEU A 23 -7.66 10.30 3.07
CA LEU A 23 -8.83 9.89 2.31
C LEU A 23 -8.90 8.36 2.16
N MET A 24 -10.01 7.80 2.64
CA MET A 24 -10.31 6.39 2.46
C MET A 24 -11.83 6.20 2.30
N ARG A 25 -12.22 5.64 1.19
CA ARG A 25 -13.61 5.29 0.90
C ARG A 25 -13.72 4.08 0.01
N THR A 26 -14.81 3.38 0.13
CA THR A 26 -15.31 2.41 -0.84
C THR A 26 -16.56 2.97 -1.52
N ARG A 27 -17.19 2.18 -2.40
CA ARG A 27 -18.46 2.55 -3.04
C ARG A 27 -19.55 2.88 -2.02
N ASP A 28 -19.63 2.09 -0.96
CA ASP A 28 -20.76 2.11 -0.02
C ASP A 28 -20.38 2.62 1.39
N HIS A 29 -19.08 2.91 1.62
CA HIS A 29 -18.61 3.36 2.92
C HIS A 29 -17.53 4.42 2.81
N VAL A 30 -17.57 5.41 3.68
CA VAL A 30 -16.54 6.44 3.82
C VAL A 30 -15.92 6.34 5.21
N ASN A 31 -14.68 5.85 5.25
CA ASN A 31 -13.89 5.78 6.47
C ASN A 31 -13.30 7.16 6.82
N GLN A 32 -12.71 7.86 5.84
CA GLN A 32 -12.16 9.21 6.00
C GLN A 32 -12.39 10.06 4.75
N ARG A 33 -12.97 11.25 4.91
CA ARG A 33 -13.23 12.21 3.81
C ARG A 33 -12.06 13.14 3.55
N ARG A 34 -11.19 13.33 4.53
CA ARG A 34 -10.11 14.31 4.47
C ARG A 34 -9.05 13.90 3.46
N VAL A 35 -8.84 14.72 2.46
CA VAL A 35 -7.67 14.64 1.58
C VAL A 35 -6.49 15.29 2.31
N SER A 36 -5.49 14.48 2.68
CA SER A 36 -4.28 14.95 3.35
C SER A 36 -3.26 15.55 2.36
N LYS A 37 -2.08 15.90 2.88
CA LYS A 37 -0.96 16.35 2.04
C LYS A 37 -0.33 15.22 1.22
N ASP A 38 -0.60 13.96 1.54
CA ASP A 38 -0.02 12.80 0.87
C ASP A 38 -0.38 12.78 -0.61
N ARG A 39 0.56 12.36 -1.45
CA ARG A 39 0.49 12.55 -2.90
C ARG A 39 0.00 11.35 -3.68
N SER A 40 -0.06 10.16 -3.08
CA SER A 40 -0.51 8.96 -3.78
C SER A 40 -1.90 8.52 -3.32
N VAL A 41 -2.72 8.11 -4.27
CA VAL A 41 -4.05 7.53 -4.02
C VAL A 41 -4.19 6.25 -4.83
N LEU A 42 -4.29 5.12 -4.16
CA LEU A 42 -4.70 3.87 -4.79
C LEU A 42 -6.17 3.96 -5.16
N ALA A 43 -6.49 3.72 -6.43
CA ALA A 43 -7.83 3.75 -6.96
C ALA A 43 -8.16 2.41 -7.63
N PHE A 44 -9.29 1.80 -7.26
CA PHE A 44 -9.78 0.55 -7.82
C PHE A 44 -11.31 0.49 -7.76
N ASP A 45 -11.89 -0.63 -8.20
CA ASP A 45 -13.34 -0.74 -8.35
C ASP A 45 -13.86 0.28 -9.39
N PRO A 46 -13.50 0.11 -10.69
CA PRO A 46 -13.80 1.09 -11.73
C PRO A 46 -15.30 1.30 -11.91
N LEU A 47 -15.71 2.55 -12.02
CA LEU A 47 -17.07 3.01 -12.32
C LEU A 47 -17.18 3.44 -13.79
N ALA A 48 -16.13 4.01 -14.34
CA ALA A 48 -16.10 4.46 -15.72
C ALA A 48 -15.71 3.31 -16.67
N ARG A 49 -16.40 3.23 -17.81
CA ARG A 49 -16.07 2.25 -18.85
C ARG A 49 -14.65 2.53 -19.39
N GLY A 50 -13.85 1.47 -19.45
CA GLY A 50 -12.46 1.56 -19.93
C GLY A 50 -11.44 2.05 -18.88
N ALA A 51 -11.87 2.39 -17.67
CA ALA A 51 -10.93 2.66 -16.58
C ALA A 51 -10.12 1.39 -16.23
N ALA A 52 -8.83 1.57 -15.92
CA ALA A 52 -7.98 0.47 -15.48
C ALA A 52 -8.57 -0.19 -14.22
N PRO A 53 -8.43 -1.52 -14.03
CA PRO A 53 -8.94 -2.20 -12.85
C PRO A 53 -8.41 -1.63 -11.53
N VAL A 54 -7.15 -1.18 -11.55
CA VAL A 54 -6.46 -0.55 -10.43
C VAL A 54 -5.39 0.39 -10.97
N ARG A 55 -5.16 1.52 -10.28
CA ARG A 55 -4.04 2.43 -10.56
C ARG A 55 -3.64 3.19 -9.30
N ILE A 56 -2.45 3.73 -9.29
CA ILE A 56 -2.03 4.76 -8.36
C ILE A 56 -2.20 6.12 -9.06
N ILE A 57 -2.98 7.00 -8.47
CA ILE A 57 -3.13 8.41 -8.86
C ILE A 57 -2.02 9.19 -8.15
N ASP A 58 -1.15 9.84 -8.89
CA ASP A 58 -0.14 10.75 -8.34
C ASP A 58 -0.64 12.19 -8.50
N ARG A 59 -0.89 12.86 -7.39
CA ARG A 59 -1.47 14.21 -7.34
C ARG A 59 -0.57 15.32 -7.91
N ASP A 60 0.65 15.01 -8.28
CA ASP A 60 1.51 15.94 -9.01
C ASP A 60 1.39 15.79 -10.54
N CYS A 61 0.85 14.65 -11.02
CA CYS A 61 0.69 14.35 -12.42
C CYS A 61 -0.76 14.18 -12.86
N ASP A 62 -1.64 13.83 -11.92
CA ASP A 62 -3.04 13.55 -12.15
C ASP A 62 -3.95 14.58 -11.46
N ASP A 63 -5.05 14.95 -12.10
CA ASP A 63 -6.14 15.62 -11.41
C ASP A 63 -6.92 14.61 -10.57
N LEU A 64 -6.79 14.73 -9.23
CA LEU A 64 -7.43 13.81 -8.29
C LEU A 64 -8.96 13.84 -8.41
N GLU A 65 -9.56 15.00 -8.61
CA GLU A 65 -11.02 15.10 -8.63
C GLU A 65 -11.62 14.34 -9.82
N SER A 66 -11.04 14.53 -10.99
CA SER A 66 -11.46 13.83 -12.22
C SER A 66 -11.17 12.33 -12.13
N ALA A 67 -9.96 11.97 -11.68
CA ALA A 67 -9.58 10.56 -11.54
C ALA A 67 -10.43 9.83 -10.50
N ALA A 68 -10.76 10.48 -9.38
CA ALA A 68 -11.56 9.90 -8.32
C ALA A 68 -13.01 9.58 -8.74
N LYS A 69 -13.58 10.33 -9.69
CA LYS A 69 -14.92 10.05 -10.24
C LYS A 69 -14.99 8.72 -11.00
N ALA A 70 -13.86 8.24 -11.50
CA ALA A 70 -13.79 6.99 -12.26
C ALA A 70 -13.74 5.72 -11.37
N TYR A 71 -13.61 5.87 -10.04
CA TYR A 71 -13.41 4.73 -9.14
C TYR A 71 -14.30 4.76 -7.91
N GLY A 72 -14.82 3.60 -7.53
CA GLY A 72 -15.62 3.40 -6.32
C GLY A 72 -14.78 3.43 -5.05
N THR A 73 -13.56 2.92 -5.10
CA THR A 73 -12.67 2.80 -3.95
C THR A 73 -11.42 3.63 -4.12
N LEU A 74 -11.10 4.41 -3.09
CA LEU A 74 -9.90 5.27 -3.00
C LEU A 74 -9.23 5.07 -1.65
N VAL A 75 -7.90 4.94 -1.65
CA VAL A 75 -7.06 4.85 -0.45
C VAL A 75 -5.86 5.76 -0.64
N GLN A 76 -5.81 6.86 0.10
CA GLN A 76 -4.70 7.81 0.05
C GLN A 76 -3.61 7.43 1.05
N SER A 77 -2.34 7.54 0.64
CA SER A 77 -1.19 7.37 1.53
C SER A 77 0.06 8.08 0.99
N ILE A 78 1.17 7.91 1.71
CA ILE A 78 2.44 8.58 1.43
C ILE A 78 3.05 8.02 0.14
N ARG A 79 3.52 8.92 -0.74
CA ARG A 79 4.19 8.53 -1.98
C ARG A 79 5.62 8.07 -1.72
N LEU A 80 5.98 6.92 -2.31
CA LEU A 80 7.34 6.38 -2.35
C LEU A 80 8.00 6.61 -3.71
N VAL A 81 7.31 6.23 -4.78
CA VAL A 81 7.76 6.37 -6.16
C VAL A 81 6.76 7.22 -6.92
N SER A 82 7.24 8.32 -7.51
CA SER A 82 6.41 9.25 -8.28
C SER A 82 6.00 8.70 -9.65
N CYS A 83 5.05 9.39 -10.30
CA CYS A 83 4.67 9.15 -11.70
C CYS A 83 5.85 9.24 -12.71
N GLU A 84 6.92 9.96 -12.35
CA GLU A 84 8.16 10.01 -13.13
C GLU A 84 9.13 8.86 -12.78
N ARG A 85 8.69 7.89 -11.99
CA ARG A 85 9.52 6.78 -11.52
C ARG A 85 10.71 7.20 -10.67
N LYS A 86 10.57 8.28 -9.90
CA LYS A 86 11.61 8.79 -9.00
C LYS A 86 11.31 8.39 -7.56
N ASN A 87 12.35 8.01 -6.81
CA ASN A 87 12.28 7.91 -5.36
C ASN A 87 12.09 9.31 -4.77
N VAL A 88 10.97 9.52 -4.07
CA VAL A 88 10.63 10.83 -3.47
C VAL A 88 10.61 10.78 -1.94
N TRP A 89 11.08 9.70 -1.35
CA TRP A 89 11.24 9.61 0.09
C TRP A 89 12.44 10.43 0.56
N THR A 90 12.29 11.15 1.66
CA THR A 90 13.41 11.91 2.23
C THR A 90 14.43 10.93 2.86
N PRO A 91 15.72 11.02 2.51
CA PRO A 91 16.75 10.19 3.13
C PRO A 91 16.75 10.36 4.66
N SER A 92 16.80 9.23 5.37
CA SER A 92 16.82 9.18 6.84
C SER A 92 17.50 7.88 7.28
N PRO A 93 18.30 7.89 8.35
CA PRO A 93 18.88 6.67 8.90
C PRO A 93 17.87 5.78 9.62
N ARG A 94 16.67 6.28 9.88
CA ARG A 94 15.61 5.50 10.53
C ARG A 94 15.24 4.28 9.70
N ARG A 95 15.09 3.15 10.39
CA ARG A 95 14.82 1.86 9.78
C ARG A 95 13.46 1.37 10.22
N PHE A 96 12.65 0.91 9.28
CA PHE A 96 11.32 0.35 9.53
C PHE A 96 11.13 -0.92 8.71
N SER A 97 10.44 -1.92 9.27
CA SER A 97 9.71 -2.85 8.43
C SER A 97 8.70 -2.04 7.62
N THR A 98 8.47 -2.39 6.37
CA THR A 98 7.67 -1.56 5.47
C THR A 98 6.67 -2.40 4.70
N ALA A 99 5.41 -2.00 4.74
CA ALA A 99 4.39 -2.43 3.81
C ALA A 99 4.15 -1.32 2.78
N ALA A 100 4.11 -1.69 1.51
CA ALA A 100 3.89 -0.76 0.40
C ALA A 100 3.03 -1.40 -0.70
N ILE A 101 2.35 -0.55 -1.45
CA ILE A 101 1.59 -0.95 -2.64
C ILE A 101 2.22 -0.26 -3.84
N GLY A 102 2.54 -1.03 -4.89
CA GLY A 102 3.09 -0.52 -6.13
C GLY A 102 2.28 -0.92 -7.35
N VAL A 103 2.61 -0.31 -8.48
CA VAL A 103 2.12 -0.68 -9.81
C VAL A 103 3.30 -0.82 -10.75
N ASP A 104 3.34 -1.92 -11.52
CA ASP A 104 4.37 -2.16 -12.52
C ASP A 104 4.01 -1.56 -13.89
N GLY A 105 4.95 -1.65 -14.85
CA GLY A 105 4.77 -1.14 -16.21
C GLY A 105 3.67 -1.84 -17.04
N ARG A 106 3.12 -2.95 -16.55
CA ARG A 106 1.97 -3.66 -17.14
C ARG A 106 0.65 -3.32 -16.44
N GLY A 107 0.66 -2.40 -15.48
CA GLY A 107 -0.51 -2.04 -14.68
C GLY A 107 -0.91 -3.08 -13.64
N ARG A 108 -0.02 -4.03 -13.27
CA ARG A 108 -0.30 -5.01 -12.23
C ARG A 108 0.00 -4.41 -10.87
N ILE A 109 -0.88 -4.72 -9.90
CA ILE A 109 -0.66 -4.33 -8.50
C ILE A 109 0.43 -5.20 -7.88
N LEU A 110 1.29 -4.59 -7.10
CA LEU A 110 2.35 -5.23 -6.33
C LEU A 110 2.10 -4.97 -4.84
N PHE A 111 1.93 -6.02 -4.06
CA PHE A 111 1.97 -5.96 -2.61
C PHE A 111 3.39 -6.22 -2.17
N ILE A 112 4.01 -5.27 -1.49
CA ILE A 112 5.43 -5.23 -1.16
C ILE A 112 5.56 -5.22 0.36
N HIS A 113 6.31 -6.17 0.92
CA HIS A 113 6.60 -6.22 2.34
C HIS A 113 8.08 -6.46 2.58
N ALA A 114 8.72 -5.54 3.27
CA ALA A 114 10.09 -5.67 3.76
C ALA A 114 10.03 -5.91 5.27
N ARG A 115 10.21 -7.17 5.69
CA ARG A 115 10.16 -7.54 7.11
C ARG A 115 11.35 -6.98 7.89
N THR A 116 12.56 -7.13 7.33
CA THR A 116 13.77 -6.57 7.93
C THR A 116 13.70 -5.04 7.88
N PRO A 117 13.91 -4.34 9.01
CA PRO A 117 13.92 -2.88 9.03
C PRO A 117 15.02 -2.29 8.13
N TRP A 118 14.63 -1.47 7.18
CA TRP A 118 15.51 -0.75 6.26
C TRP A 118 15.25 0.76 6.34
N PRO A 119 16.27 1.61 6.03
CA PRO A 119 15.98 2.99 5.67
C PRO A 119 15.08 2.99 4.45
N VAL A 120 13.91 3.61 4.54
CA VAL A 120 12.89 3.54 3.48
C VAL A 120 13.41 4.09 2.16
N TYR A 121 14.25 5.15 2.19
CA TYR A 121 14.87 5.69 0.98
C TYR A 121 15.72 4.64 0.24
N GLU A 122 16.54 3.87 0.96
CA GLU A 122 17.38 2.81 0.39
C GLU A 122 16.54 1.63 -0.10
N LEU A 123 15.50 1.26 0.64
CA LEU A 123 14.54 0.24 0.20
C LEU A 123 13.90 0.62 -1.14
N VAL A 124 13.47 1.87 -1.30
CA VAL A 124 12.85 2.33 -2.56
C VAL A 124 13.86 2.28 -3.71
N ASN A 125 15.12 2.67 -3.49
CA ASN A 125 16.17 2.55 -4.52
C ASN A 125 16.40 1.09 -4.91
N ALA A 126 16.45 0.18 -3.94
CA ALA A 126 16.58 -1.25 -4.20
C ALA A 126 15.38 -1.78 -5.02
N LEU A 127 14.15 -1.40 -4.66
CA LEU A 127 12.93 -1.80 -5.39
C LEU A 127 12.94 -1.30 -6.85
N LEU A 128 13.42 -0.07 -7.09
CA LEU A 128 13.54 0.50 -8.44
C LEU A 128 14.60 -0.21 -9.29
N ALA A 129 15.61 -0.81 -8.65
CA ALA A 129 16.66 -1.59 -9.32
C ALA A 129 16.26 -3.04 -9.62
N LEU A 130 15.22 -3.58 -8.95
CA LEU A 130 14.74 -4.93 -9.20
C LEU A 130 14.08 -5.07 -10.59
N PRO A 131 14.14 -6.25 -11.23
CA PRO A 131 13.52 -6.51 -12.54
C PRO A 131 11.99 -6.70 -12.45
N ILE A 132 11.32 -5.91 -11.63
CA ILE A 132 9.86 -5.91 -11.43
C ILE A 132 9.16 -4.77 -12.17
N ASP A 133 9.93 -3.93 -12.86
CA ASP A 133 9.45 -2.74 -13.59
C ASP A 133 8.51 -1.84 -12.77
N LEU A 134 8.87 -1.59 -11.51
CA LEU A 134 8.10 -0.73 -10.61
C LEU A 134 7.95 0.67 -11.20
N ARG A 135 6.73 1.17 -11.37
CA ARG A 135 6.42 2.49 -11.95
C ARG A 135 6.03 3.50 -10.90
N GLN A 136 5.14 3.14 -10.01
CA GLN A 136 4.68 3.98 -8.90
C GLN A 136 4.56 3.13 -7.64
N ALA A 137 4.73 3.75 -6.48
CA ALA A 137 4.51 3.07 -5.20
C ALA A 137 4.09 4.05 -4.11
N MET A 138 3.33 3.54 -3.15
CA MET A 138 2.93 4.24 -1.95
C MET A 138 3.23 3.40 -0.71
N TYR A 139 3.67 4.07 0.34
CA TYR A 139 3.85 3.51 1.67
C TYR A 139 2.48 3.37 2.34
N VAL A 140 2.20 2.24 2.95
CA VAL A 140 0.90 2.01 3.58
C VAL A 140 0.99 1.75 5.08
N GLU A 141 2.10 1.15 5.54
CA GLU A 141 2.34 0.97 6.97
C GLU A 141 3.82 0.63 7.25
N GLY A 142 4.25 0.80 8.51
CA GLY A 142 5.60 0.47 8.96
C GLY A 142 5.64 -0.14 10.35
N GLY A 143 6.83 -0.59 10.74
CA GLY A 143 7.03 -1.21 12.04
C GLY A 143 6.28 -2.53 12.21
N PRO A 144 5.86 -2.87 13.44
CA PRO A 144 5.17 -4.14 13.71
C PRO A 144 3.80 -4.24 13.06
N GLU A 145 3.18 -3.11 12.71
CA GLU A 145 1.90 -3.05 12.01
C GLU A 145 2.01 -3.38 10.52
N ALA A 146 3.22 -3.32 9.93
CA ALA A 146 3.42 -3.69 8.53
C ALA A 146 3.15 -5.19 8.33
N GLN A 147 2.12 -5.53 7.57
CA GLN A 147 1.67 -6.92 7.41
C GLN A 147 1.36 -7.25 5.96
N LEU A 148 1.64 -8.50 5.60
CA LEU A 148 1.24 -9.10 4.33
C LEU A 148 0.74 -10.52 4.58
N PHE A 149 -0.46 -10.81 4.14
CA PHE A 149 -1.05 -12.14 4.14
C PHE A 149 -1.22 -12.67 2.72
N VAL A 150 -0.85 -13.92 2.49
CA VAL A 150 -1.04 -14.61 1.21
C VAL A 150 -1.60 -16.01 1.44
N ARG A 151 -2.65 -16.35 0.71
CA ARG A 151 -3.24 -17.69 0.70
C ARG A 151 -3.29 -18.24 -0.73
N GLY A 152 -2.72 -19.41 -0.95
CA GLY A 152 -2.72 -20.09 -2.25
C GLY A 152 -2.21 -21.52 -2.17
N GLY A 153 -2.69 -22.40 -3.05
CA GLY A 153 -2.24 -23.78 -3.12
C GLY A 153 -2.48 -24.59 -1.81
N GLY A 154 -3.49 -24.24 -1.03
CA GLY A 154 -3.76 -24.86 0.28
C GLY A 154 -2.86 -24.39 1.41
N ARG A 155 -2.00 -23.40 1.19
CA ARG A 155 -1.08 -22.82 2.18
C ARG A 155 -1.45 -21.38 2.49
N GLU A 156 -1.11 -20.97 3.70
CA GLU A 156 -1.22 -19.59 4.18
C GLU A 156 0.16 -19.13 4.66
N HIS A 157 0.49 -17.90 4.31
CA HIS A 157 1.71 -17.23 4.76
C HIS A 157 1.33 -15.85 5.27
N GLU A 158 1.82 -15.53 6.45
CA GLU A 158 1.66 -14.23 7.09
C GLU A 158 3.05 -13.69 7.41
N TRP A 159 3.33 -12.49 6.95
CA TRP A 159 4.54 -11.77 7.28
C TRP A 159 4.15 -10.54 8.09
N VAL A 160 4.79 -10.39 9.24
CA VAL A 160 4.60 -9.26 10.15
C VAL A 160 5.92 -8.50 10.26
N GLY A 161 5.83 -7.20 10.40
CA GLY A 161 6.97 -6.32 10.60
C GLY A 161 7.54 -6.44 12.00
N GLY A 162 8.74 -5.90 12.19
CA GLY A 162 9.44 -5.87 13.46
C GLY A 162 9.59 -4.45 14.00
N PHE A 163 10.05 -4.37 15.24
CA PHE A 163 10.35 -3.11 15.91
C PHE A 163 11.66 -2.50 15.39
N GLU A 164 11.70 -1.19 15.26
CA GLU A 164 12.81 -0.41 14.68
C GLU A 164 14.17 -0.66 15.36
N HIS A 165 14.18 -0.93 16.67
CA HIS A 165 15.37 -1.00 17.49
C HIS A 165 15.83 -2.40 17.87
N ILE A 166 15.15 -3.44 17.40
CA ILE A 166 15.48 -4.82 17.73
C ILE A 166 16.02 -5.52 16.49
N PRO A 167 17.35 -5.76 16.37
CA PRO A 167 17.96 -6.42 15.21
C PRO A 167 17.43 -7.84 14.97
N ARG A 168 16.86 -8.45 15.98
CA ARG A 168 16.11 -9.72 15.93
C ARG A 168 14.66 -9.43 16.29
N ALA A 169 13.93 -8.87 15.34
CA ALA A 169 12.50 -8.73 15.48
C ALA A 169 11.83 -10.11 15.45
N ASP A 170 11.75 -10.75 16.60
CA ASP A 170 11.00 -12.01 16.78
C ASP A 170 9.48 -11.76 16.85
N ASN A 171 9.01 -10.60 16.36
CA ASN A 171 7.58 -10.37 16.23
C ASN A 171 7.01 -11.40 15.25
N ARG A 172 6.20 -12.30 15.76
CA ARG A 172 5.49 -13.34 15.01
C ARG A 172 3.98 -13.16 15.05
N ASP A 173 3.53 -12.22 15.87
CA ASP A 173 2.11 -11.99 16.10
C ASP A 173 1.64 -10.81 15.25
N ALA A 174 0.65 -11.05 14.40
CA ALA A 174 -0.02 -10.01 13.64
C ALA A 174 -0.84 -9.13 14.59
N TRP A 175 -0.61 -7.83 14.56
CA TRP A 175 -1.44 -6.89 15.29
C TRP A 175 -2.73 -6.65 14.53
N PRO A 176 -3.85 -6.44 15.23
CA PRO A 176 -5.09 -6.02 14.57
C PRO A 176 -4.87 -4.71 13.81
N VAL A 177 -5.15 -4.72 12.52
CA VAL A 177 -5.11 -3.52 11.67
C VAL A 177 -6.53 -3.22 11.17
N PRO A 178 -6.99 -1.96 11.19
CA PRO A 178 -8.38 -1.63 10.93
C PRO A 178 -8.75 -1.72 9.45
N ASN A 179 -7.78 -1.53 8.55
CA ASN A 179 -8.03 -1.40 7.12
C ASN A 179 -7.01 -2.18 6.29
N VAL A 180 -7.49 -2.97 5.34
CA VAL A 180 -6.65 -3.74 4.42
C VAL A 180 -7.12 -3.59 2.97
N VAL A 181 -6.18 -3.69 2.04
CA VAL A 181 -6.46 -3.91 0.62
C VAL A 181 -6.27 -5.40 0.34
N ALA A 182 -7.27 -6.03 -0.26
CA ALA A 182 -7.22 -7.43 -0.60
C ALA A 182 -7.40 -7.66 -2.10
N ALA A 183 -6.60 -8.57 -2.65
CA ALA A 183 -6.76 -9.10 -3.99
C ALA A 183 -7.22 -10.56 -3.88
N VAL A 184 -8.32 -10.89 -4.53
CA VAL A 184 -8.90 -12.25 -4.51
C VAL A 184 -9.13 -12.74 -5.94
N ARG A 185 -8.91 -14.03 -6.18
CA ARG A 185 -9.19 -14.64 -7.47
C ARG A 185 -10.69 -14.61 -7.74
N ARG A 186 -11.09 -14.02 -8.86
CA ARG A 186 -12.49 -14.13 -9.36
C ARG A 186 -12.78 -15.59 -9.75
N ARG A 187 -14.03 -15.99 -9.61
CA ARG A 187 -14.55 -17.25 -10.14
C ARG A 187 -14.68 -17.18 -11.64
#